data_991c64379ecce4da4e25c2df7a2d683b
#
_entry.id   991c64379ecce4da4e25c2df7a2d683b
#
_cell.length_a   1.000
_cell.length_b   1.000
_cell.length_c   1.000
_cell.angle_alpha   90.00
_cell.angle_beta   90.00
_cell.angle_gamma   90.00
#
_symmetry.space_group_name_H-M   'P 1'
#
loop_
_entity.id
_entity.type
_entity.pdbx_description
1 polymer ?
#
loop_
_entity_poly.entity_id
_entity_poly.type
_entity_poly.pdbx_seq_one_letter_code
_entity_poly.pdbx_strand_id
1 'polypeptide(L)'
;MDFNISERGQDYLNRVKQFMKDEIFPIEEQYHKELASLDNRWVVLPIIRELKEKAKAQGLWNMFFPDDKYGCGLLNSDYALIAEETGRSFIAPEIFNCNAPDTGNMEVLIHYGSEEQKAEWLPRLLSG
;
A
#
# COMPACT_ATOMS: atom_id res chain seq x y z
N MET A 1 20.71 18.49 -1.83
CA MET A 1 19.58 17.54 -1.79
C MET A 1 18.63 18.06 -0.72
N ASP A 2 17.36 18.27 -1.04
CA ASP A 2 16.36 18.74 -0.09
C ASP A 2 15.59 17.53 0.45
N PHE A 3 15.55 17.39 1.76
CA PHE A 3 14.84 16.33 2.48
C PHE A 3 13.54 16.84 3.15
N ASN A 4 13.17 18.08 2.91
CA ASN A 4 11.91 18.59 3.42
C ASN A 4 10.74 17.87 2.73
N ILE A 5 9.75 17.50 3.51
CA ILE A 5 8.52 16.92 2.99
C ILE A 5 7.72 17.98 2.24
N SER A 6 7.15 17.64 1.08
CA SER A 6 6.25 18.52 0.35
C SER A 6 4.90 18.67 1.07
N GLU A 7 4.13 19.72 0.75
CA GLU A 7 2.77 19.90 1.29
C GLU A 7 1.89 18.68 0.97
N ARG A 8 1.98 18.14 -0.27
CA ARG A 8 1.27 16.93 -0.68
C ARG A 8 1.71 15.71 0.11
N GLY A 9 3.01 15.54 0.29
CA GLY A 9 3.56 14.45 1.10
C GLY A 9 3.09 14.53 2.55
N GLN A 10 3.06 15.74 3.13
CA GLN A 10 2.58 15.94 4.49
C GLN A 10 1.09 15.60 4.64
N ASP A 11 0.25 15.98 3.66
CA ASP A 11 -1.17 15.61 3.66
C ASP A 11 -1.34 14.07 3.65
N TYR A 12 -0.67 13.39 2.73
CA TYR A 12 -0.74 11.93 2.65
C TYR A 12 -0.21 11.26 3.92
N LEU A 13 0.90 11.72 4.47
CA LEU A 13 1.46 11.19 5.72
C LEU A 13 0.47 11.33 6.89
N ASN A 14 -0.19 12.48 7.02
CA ASN A 14 -1.18 12.70 8.07
C ASN A 14 -2.39 11.76 7.91
N ARG A 15 -2.87 11.58 6.69
CA ARG A 15 -4.00 10.68 6.38
C ARG A 15 -3.63 9.23 6.63
N VAL A 16 -2.42 8.80 6.25
CA VAL A 16 -1.93 7.45 6.54
C VAL A 16 -1.81 7.24 8.05
N LYS A 17 -1.23 8.17 8.80
CA LYS A 17 -1.16 8.09 10.27
C LYS A 17 -2.53 7.95 10.91
N GLN A 18 -3.52 8.71 10.41
CA GLN A 18 -4.88 8.61 10.92
C GLN A 18 -5.49 7.24 10.60
N PHE A 19 -5.33 6.75 9.36
CA PHE A 19 -5.81 5.42 8.96
C PHE A 19 -5.15 4.30 9.79
N MET A 20 -3.83 4.37 10.00
CA MET A 20 -3.10 3.42 10.84
C MET A 20 -3.68 3.38 12.27
N LYS A 21 -3.91 4.55 12.85
CA LYS A 21 -4.44 4.69 14.21
C LYS A 21 -5.86 4.17 14.36
N ASP A 22 -6.73 4.47 13.40
CA ASP A 22 -8.16 4.20 13.53
C ASP A 22 -8.55 2.80 13.04
N GLU A 23 -7.86 2.30 12.01
CA GLU A 23 -8.29 1.10 11.30
C GLU A 23 -7.31 -0.08 11.47
N ILE A 24 -6.01 0.16 11.53
CA ILE A 24 -5.02 -0.93 11.49
C ILE A 24 -4.58 -1.33 12.90
N PHE A 25 -4.04 -0.42 13.70
CA PHE A 25 -3.53 -0.75 15.02
C PHE A 25 -4.56 -1.42 15.94
N PRO A 26 -5.86 -1.01 15.94
CA PRO A 26 -6.84 -1.62 16.82
C PRO A 26 -7.12 -3.10 16.51
N ILE A 27 -6.91 -3.54 15.26
CA ILE A 27 -7.27 -4.90 14.84
C ILE A 27 -6.07 -5.85 14.70
N GLU A 28 -4.85 -5.34 14.71
CA GLU A 28 -3.66 -6.11 14.33
C GLU A 28 -3.41 -7.29 15.27
N GLU A 29 -3.57 -7.11 16.57
CA GLU A 29 -3.41 -8.19 17.54
C GLU A 29 -4.44 -9.32 17.33
N GLN A 30 -5.70 -8.95 17.09
CA GLN A 30 -6.76 -9.92 16.79
C GLN A 30 -6.51 -10.64 15.47
N TYR A 31 -6.10 -9.91 14.45
CA TYR A 31 -5.72 -10.49 13.16
C TYR A 31 -4.66 -11.58 13.29
N HIS A 32 -3.59 -11.31 14.04
CA HIS A 32 -2.53 -12.28 14.26
C HIS A 32 -3.00 -13.51 15.05
N LYS A 33 -3.85 -13.32 16.05
CA LYS A 33 -4.43 -14.44 16.82
C LYS A 33 -5.34 -15.31 15.94
N GLU A 34 -6.17 -14.69 15.13
CA GLU A 34 -7.06 -15.40 14.21
C GLU A 34 -6.26 -16.20 13.17
N LEU A 35 -5.30 -15.56 12.50
CA LEU A 35 -4.44 -16.23 11.52
C LEU A 35 -3.66 -17.39 12.14
N ALA A 36 -3.15 -17.22 13.37
CA ALA A 36 -2.41 -18.26 14.07
C ALA A 36 -3.27 -19.46 14.47
N SER A 37 -4.58 -19.29 14.61
CA SER A 37 -5.53 -20.36 14.97
C SER A 37 -5.93 -21.25 13.79
N LEU A 38 -5.61 -20.84 12.54
CA LEU A 38 -5.98 -21.58 11.35
C LEU A 38 -4.95 -22.68 11.03
N ASP A 39 -5.45 -23.84 10.59
CA ASP A 39 -4.60 -24.92 10.08
C ASP A 39 -3.86 -24.51 8.80
N ASN A 40 -4.56 -23.76 7.93
CA ASN A 40 -3.97 -23.16 6.74
C ASN A 40 -3.73 -21.66 6.97
N ARG A 41 -2.46 -21.28 7.05
CA ARG A 41 -2.02 -19.89 7.25
C ARG A 41 -1.90 -19.08 5.93
N TRP A 42 -2.06 -19.76 4.78
CA TRP A 42 -1.98 -19.16 3.45
C TRP A 42 -3.35 -18.68 2.97
N VAL A 43 -4.04 -17.93 3.83
CA VAL A 43 -5.35 -17.37 3.55
C VAL A 43 -5.34 -15.86 3.77
N VAL A 44 -6.10 -15.16 2.98
CA VAL A 44 -6.34 -13.71 3.19
C VAL A 44 -7.62 -13.59 4.01
N LEU A 45 -7.49 -13.13 5.25
CA LEU A 45 -8.65 -12.89 6.11
C LEU A 45 -9.54 -11.79 5.54
N PRO A 46 -10.88 -11.89 5.72
CA PRO A 46 -11.83 -10.90 5.18
C PRO A 46 -11.52 -9.46 5.54
N ILE A 47 -11.04 -9.21 6.76
CA ILE A 47 -10.67 -7.88 7.26
C ILE A 47 -9.64 -7.18 6.37
N ILE A 48 -8.69 -7.91 5.78
CA ILE A 48 -7.70 -7.32 4.86
C ILE A 48 -8.39 -6.73 3.63
N ARG A 49 -9.37 -7.44 3.07
CA ARG A 49 -10.14 -6.96 1.90
C ARG A 49 -10.96 -5.73 2.26
N GLU A 50 -11.59 -5.72 3.43
CA GLU A 50 -12.37 -4.56 3.91
C GLU A 50 -11.49 -3.33 4.08
N LEU A 51 -10.30 -3.49 4.66
CA LEU A 51 -9.35 -2.40 4.86
C LEU A 51 -8.77 -1.90 3.53
N LYS A 52 -8.51 -2.78 2.56
CA LYS A 52 -8.11 -2.39 1.19
C LYS A 52 -9.18 -1.48 0.55
N GLU A 53 -10.44 -1.85 0.64
CA GLU A 53 -11.53 -1.01 0.08
C GLU A 53 -11.65 0.34 0.80
N LYS A 54 -11.47 0.38 2.12
CA LYS A 54 -11.41 1.65 2.87
C LYS A 54 -10.22 2.52 2.44
N ALA A 55 -9.05 1.91 2.25
CA ALA A 55 -7.85 2.62 1.79
C ALA A 55 -8.05 3.20 0.37
N LYS A 56 -8.60 2.41 -0.55
CA LYS A 56 -8.98 2.86 -1.90
C LYS A 56 -9.96 4.03 -1.85
N ALA A 57 -11.02 3.93 -1.07
CA ALA A 57 -12.03 4.98 -0.93
C ALA A 57 -11.46 6.31 -0.42
N GLN A 58 -10.38 6.26 0.35
CA GLN A 58 -9.65 7.42 0.84
C GLN A 58 -8.52 7.88 -0.10
N GLY A 59 -8.30 7.22 -1.24
CA GLY A 59 -7.20 7.53 -2.16
C GLY A 59 -5.81 7.20 -1.60
N LEU A 60 -5.73 6.32 -0.61
CA LEU A 60 -4.48 5.83 0.00
C LEU A 60 -4.07 4.49 -0.65
N TRP A 61 -3.85 4.52 -1.98
CA TRP A 61 -3.64 3.32 -2.77
C TRP A 61 -2.49 3.50 -3.76
N ASN A 62 -1.61 2.50 -3.88
CA ASN A 62 -0.44 2.55 -4.78
C ASN A 62 0.45 3.79 -4.56
N MET A 63 0.56 4.27 -3.34
CA MET A 63 1.25 5.53 -3.00
C MET A 63 2.75 5.51 -3.31
N PHE A 64 3.34 4.32 -3.48
CA PHE A 64 4.77 4.16 -3.78
C PHE A 64 5.15 4.69 -5.17
N PHE A 65 4.19 4.74 -6.11
CA PHE A 65 4.48 5.11 -7.49
C PHE A 65 4.49 6.63 -7.66
N PRO A 66 5.60 7.22 -8.19
CA PRO A 66 5.80 8.67 -8.18
C PRO A 66 5.06 9.44 -9.29
N ASP A 67 4.17 8.80 -10.04
CA ASP A 67 3.34 9.46 -11.05
C ASP A 67 1.84 9.43 -10.71
N ASP A 68 1.07 10.33 -11.33
CA ASP A 68 -0.38 10.43 -11.11
C ASP A 68 -1.19 9.42 -11.94
N LYS A 69 -0.57 8.69 -12.86
CA LYS A 69 -1.26 7.71 -13.71
C LYS A 69 -1.48 6.40 -12.97
N TYR A 70 -0.48 5.94 -12.22
CA TYR A 70 -0.48 4.64 -11.55
C TYR A 70 -0.42 4.75 -10.04
N GLY A 71 0.02 5.88 -9.51
CA GLY A 71 0.18 6.17 -8.10
C GLY A 71 -0.48 7.48 -7.68
N CYS A 72 0.11 8.11 -6.68
CA CYS A 72 -0.40 9.34 -6.08
C CYS A 72 0.47 10.57 -6.38
N GLY A 73 1.42 10.49 -7.31
CA GLY A 73 2.31 11.59 -7.67
C GLY A 73 3.16 12.11 -6.52
N LEU A 74 3.50 11.25 -5.56
CA LEU A 74 4.36 11.60 -4.44
C LEU A 74 5.82 11.52 -4.85
N LEU A 75 6.64 12.44 -4.37
CA LEU A 75 8.09 12.29 -4.48
C LEU A 75 8.54 11.06 -3.67
N ASN A 76 9.62 10.40 -4.11
CA ASN A 76 10.18 9.27 -3.35
C ASN A 76 10.61 9.69 -1.93
N SER A 77 11.06 10.93 -1.75
CA SER A 77 11.37 11.49 -0.42
C SER A 77 10.13 11.62 0.47
N ASP A 78 8.97 11.96 -0.10
CA ASP A 78 7.71 12.03 0.65
C ASP A 78 7.21 10.63 0.99
N TYR A 79 7.25 9.71 0.00
CA TYR A 79 6.83 8.33 0.22
C TYR A 79 7.70 7.60 1.24
N ALA A 80 8.99 7.92 1.36
CA ALA A 80 9.87 7.32 2.37
C ALA A 80 9.33 7.48 3.80
N LEU A 81 8.76 8.64 4.13
CA LEU A 81 8.15 8.88 5.44
C LEU A 81 6.84 8.11 5.63
N ILE A 82 6.08 7.93 4.55
CA ILE A 82 4.87 7.09 4.55
C ILE A 82 5.25 5.62 4.72
N ALA A 83 6.29 5.15 4.03
CA ALA A 83 6.80 3.79 4.17
C ALA A 83 7.29 3.50 5.59
N GLU A 84 7.97 4.46 6.24
CA GLU A 84 8.36 4.37 7.64
C GLU A 84 7.14 4.20 8.55
N GLU A 85 6.08 4.99 8.36
CA GLU A 85 4.85 4.88 9.16
C GLU A 85 4.14 3.54 8.94
N THR A 86 3.98 3.09 7.69
CA THR A 86 3.35 1.81 7.39
C THR A 86 4.17 0.62 7.87
N GLY A 87 5.50 0.75 7.92
CA GLY A 87 6.42 -0.26 8.45
C GLY A 87 6.26 -0.57 9.95
N ARG A 88 5.44 0.20 10.67
CA ARG A 88 5.07 -0.08 12.06
C ARG A 88 4.05 -1.23 12.21
N SER A 89 3.50 -1.71 11.11
CA SER A 89 2.54 -2.81 11.06
C SER A 89 2.89 -3.79 9.95
N PHE A 90 2.81 -5.10 10.23
CA PHE A 90 3.07 -6.14 9.22
C PHE A 90 2.01 -6.19 8.11
N ILE A 91 0.78 -5.76 8.38
CA ILE A 91 -0.32 -5.81 7.41
C ILE A 91 -0.50 -4.51 6.63
N ALA A 92 -0.01 -3.38 7.14
CA ALA A 92 -0.27 -2.08 6.53
C ALA A 92 0.23 -1.96 5.08
N PRO A 93 1.45 -2.40 4.70
CA PRO A 93 1.89 -2.32 3.32
C PRO A 93 0.96 -3.07 2.35
N GLU A 94 0.43 -4.21 2.76
CA GLU A 94 -0.56 -4.99 1.98
C GLU A 94 -1.88 -4.22 1.82
N ILE A 95 -2.36 -3.56 2.88
CA ILE A 95 -3.62 -2.81 2.89
C ILE A 95 -3.58 -1.63 1.91
N PHE A 96 -2.43 -0.99 1.73
CA PHE A 96 -2.24 0.13 0.82
C PHE A 96 -1.75 -0.27 -0.59
N ASN A 97 -1.63 -1.58 -0.86
CA ASN A 97 -1.02 -2.13 -2.07
C ASN A 97 0.40 -1.57 -2.33
N CYS A 98 1.18 -1.47 -1.27
CA CYS A 98 2.54 -0.95 -1.26
C CYS A 98 3.54 -1.98 -0.73
N ASN A 99 3.26 -3.27 -0.89
CA ASN A 99 4.07 -4.38 -0.39
C ASN A 99 4.93 -5.02 -1.49
N ALA A 100 6.03 -5.60 -1.09
CA ALA A 100 6.82 -6.48 -1.94
C ALA A 100 6.16 -7.88 -2.02
N PRO A 101 6.25 -8.57 -3.17
CA PRO A 101 7.01 -8.22 -4.38
C PRO A 101 6.24 -7.36 -5.39
N ASP A 102 4.97 -7.05 -5.15
CA ASP A 102 4.06 -6.48 -6.15
C ASP A 102 4.47 -5.08 -6.60
N THR A 103 5.00 -4.25 -5.69
CA THR A 103 5.53 -2.93 -6.05
C THR A 103 6.62 -3.02 -7.09
N GLY A 104 7.61 -3.88 -6.87
CA GLY A 104 8.70 -4.10 -7.84
C GLY A 104 8.21 -4.70 -9.16
N ASN A 105 7.24 -5.63 -9.13
CA ASN A 105 6.64 -6.20 -10.33
C ASN A 105 5.90 -5.14 -11.14
N MET A 106 5.14 -4.26 -10.48
CA MET A 106 4.46 -3.14 -11.15
C MET A 106 5.44 -2.17 -11.79
N GLU A 107 6.51 -1.79 -11.08
CA GLU A 107 7.55 -0.91 -11.62
C GLU A 107 8.24 -1.52 -12.85
N VAL A 108 8.61 -2.80 -12.80
CA VAL A 108 9.22 -3.50 -13.92
C VAL A 108 8.28 -3.53 -15.13
N LEU A 109 7.01 -3.86 -14.92
CA LEU A 109 6.03 -3.88 -16.02
C LEU A 109 5.83 -2.49 -16.62
N ILE A 110 5.71 -1.46 -15.81
CA ILE A 110 5.47 -0.09 -16.27
C ILE A 110 6.66 0.43 -17.08
N HIS A 111 7.88 0.19 -16.63
CA HIS A 111 9.07 0.73 -17.28
C HIS A 111 9.58 -0.11 -18.45
N TYR A 112 9.41 -1.43 -18.41
CA TYR A 112 10.09 -2.35 -19.33
C TYR A 112 9.15 -3.35 -20.01
N GLY A 113 7.91 -3.49 -19.56
CA GLY A 113 6.93 -4.39 -20.18
C GLY A 113 6.49 -3.93 -21.55
N SER A 114 6.18 -4.89 -22.46
CA SER A 114 5.46 -4.58 -23.70
C SER A 114 4.02 -4.14 -23.39
N GLU A 115 3.35 -3.53 -24.36
CA GLU A 115 1.96 -3.10 -24.17
C GLU A 115 1.02 -4.30 -23.91
N GLU A 116 1.30 -5.46 -24.52
CA GLU A 116 0.57 -6.70 -24.27
C GLU A 116 0.77 -7.19 -22.83
N GLN A 117 2.02 -7.19 -22.34
CA GLN A 117 2.34 -7.58 -20.96
C GLN A 117 1.71 -6.62 -19.94
N LYS A 118 1.74 -5.31 -20.20
CA LYS A 118 1.08 -4.32 -19.37
C LYS A 118 -0.44 -4.54 -19.33
N ALA A 119 -1.06 -4.77 -20.49
CA ALA A 119 -2.50 -4.99 -20.58
C ALA A 119 -2.95 -6.26 -19.86
N GLU A 120 -2.14 -7.30 -19.87
CA GLU A 120 -2.45 -8.58 -19.24
C GLU A 120 -2.27 -8.55 -17.71
N TRP A 121 -1.14 -8.05 -17.23
CA TRP A 121 -0.72 -8.24 -15.84
C TRP A 121 -0.95 -7.01 -14.94
N LEU A 122 -0.71 -5.81 -15.47
CA LEU A 122 -0.68 -4.61 -14.66
C LEU A 122 -2.03 -4.27 -13.98
N PRO A 123 -3.20 -4.41 -14.66
CA PRO A 123 -4.49 -4.11 -14.02
C PRO A 123 -4.75 -4.95 -12.76
N ARG A 124 -4.33 -6.21 -12.76
CA ARG A 124 -4.51 -7.12 -11.62
C ARG A 124 -3.66 -6.68 -10.43
N LEU A 125 -2.38 -6.35 -10.69
CA LEU A 125 -1.47 -5.87 -9.65
C LEU A 125 -1.90 -4.50 -9.09
N LEU A 126 -2.32 -3.57 -9.94
CA LEU A 126 -2.81 -2.26 -9.53
C LEU A 126 -4.10 -2.33 -8.71
N SER A 127 -4.91 -3.36 -8.94
CA SER A 127 -6.16 -3.55 -8.18
C SER A 127 -5.97 -4.19 -6.81
N GLY A 128 -4.86 -4.88 -6.57
CA GLY A 128 -4.49 -5.53 -5.32
C GLY A 128 -5.11 -6.90 -5.14
#